data_183e63a71d8b06846fc01a54ad18b17a
#
_entry.id   183e63a71d8b06846fc01a54ad18b17a
#
_cell.length_a   1.000
_cell.length_b   1.000
_cell.length_c   1.000
_cell.angle_alpha   90.00
_cell.angle_beta   90.00
_cell.angle_gamma   90.00
#
_symmetry.space_group_name_H-M   'P 1'
#
loop_
_entity.id
_entity.type
_entity.pdbx_description
1 polymer ?
#
loop_
_entity_poly.entity_id
_entity_poly.type
_entity_poly.pdbx_seq_one_letter_code
_entity_poly.pdbx_strand_id
1 'polypeptide(L)'
;MKIGWLRILRRVALMSPLVILALPVSAQNDTSANATTYIPLAPPFVVNYGGTGRLKYLKAEISVRVDDPAAAHAVRHHMPLIRNNLVMLFSRQSEEDVKTQDGKERLRQTALAEINALIAAEDGAGINVADLFFNNLIIQQ
;
A
#
# COMPACT_ATOMS: atom_id res chain seq x y z
N MET A 1 25.17 81.39 -48.23
CA MET A 1 23.98 82.28 -48.25
C MET A 1 22.76 81.40 -48.08
N LYS A 2 22.01 81.59 -46.96
CA LYS A 2 20.63 81.14 -46.67
C LYS A 2 20.41 79.65 -46.50
N ILE A 3 20.28 79.22 -45.26
CA ILE A 3 19.12 79.24 -44.36
C ILE A 3 18.01 78.32 -44.82
N GLY A 4 17.67 77.34 -43.94
CA GLY A 4 16.44 76.54 -43.95
C GLY A 4 16.63 75.35 -43.10
N TRP A 5 16.63 75.48 -41.95
CA TRP A 5 15.76 75.52 -40.78
C TRP A 5 14.73 74.38 -40.78
N LEU A 6 14.96 73.49 -39.87
CA LEU A 6 14.01 72.98 -38.94
C LEU A 6 12.86 72.12 -39.44
N ARG A 7 12.91 70.86 -39.09
CA ARG A 7 11.76 70.20 -38.42
C ARG A 7 12.22 68.93 -37.68
N ILE A 8 12.50 69.13 -36.44
CA ILE A 8 12.61 68.09 -35.42
C ILE A 8 11.22 67.49 -35.27
N LEU A 9 11.03 66.32 -35.78
CA LEU A 9 9.87 65.46 -35.39
C LEU A 9 10.30 64.52 -34.31
N ARG A 10 9.99 64.90 -33.08
CA ARG A 10 10.00 64.07 -31.91
C ARG A 10 9.08 62.84 -32.13
N ARG A 11 9.65 61.72 -32.44
CA ARG A 11 8.98 60.45 -32.25
C ARG A 11 9.31 59.94 -30.87
N VAL A 12 8.43 60.29 -29.93
CA VAL A 12 8.39 59.70 -28.61
C VAL A 12 7.94 58.27 -28.83
N ALA A 13 8.86 57.32 -28.83
CA ALA A 13 8.57 55.90 -28.77
C ALA A 13 8.14 55.62 -27.32
N LEU A 14 6.85 55.42 -27.12
CA LEU A 14 6.30 54.84 -25.90
C LEU A 14 6.83 53.39 -25.76
N MET A 15 7.91 53.22 -25.02
CA MET A 15 8.29 51.92 -24.50
C MET A 15 7.34 51.61 -23.36
N SER A 16 6.31 50.80 -23.64
CA SER A 16 5.46 50.19 -22.64
C SER A 16 6.26 49.10 -21.96
N PRO A 17 6.53 49.15 -20.64
CA PRO A 17 7.12 48.02 -19.98
C PRO A 17 6.07 46.93 -19.84
N LEU A 18 6.28 45.82 -20.51
CA LEU A 18 5.54 44.59 -20.33
C LEU A 18 5.90 44.02 -18.95
N VAL A 19 5.10 44.35 -17.95
CA VAL A 19 5.19 43.72 -16.62
C VAL A 19 4.71 42.29 -16.74
N ILE A 20 5.65 41.37 -16.87
CA ILE A 20 5.38 39.94 -16.78
C ILE A 20 5.11 39.66 -15.30
N LEU A 21 3.83 39.53 -14.93
CA LEU A 21 3.40 39.03 -13.63
C LEU A 21 3.81 37.55 -13.57
N ALA A 22 4.98 37.27 -13.00
CA ALA A 22 5.36 35.90 -12.63
C ALA A 22 4.45 35.46 -11.49
N LEU A 23 3.40 34.70 -11.81
CA LEU A 23 2.63 33.99 -10.83
C LEU A 23 3.55 32.94 -10.18
N PRO A 24 3.65 32.89 -8.84
CA PRO A 24 4.35 31.81 -8.20
C PRO A 24 3.59 30.52 -8.56
N VAL A 25 4.23 29.66 -9.32
CA VAL A 25 3.83 28.25 -9.40
C VAL A 25 4.07 27.68 -8.03
N SER A 26 3.03 27.61 -7.22
CA SER A 26 3.04 26.82 -6.01
C SER A 26 3.30 25.38 -6.46
N ALA A 27 4.54 24.92 -6.32
CA ALA A 27 4.85 23.52 -6.33
C ALA A 27 3.98 22.90 -5.21
N GLN A 28 2.91 22.24 -5.59
CA GLN A 28 2.25 21.33 -4.71
C GLN A 28 3.29 20.26 -4.41
N ASN A 29 3.93 20.38 -3.26
CA ASN A 29 4.55 19.25 -2.64
C ASN A 29 3.41 18.26 -2.40
N ASP A 30 3.24 17.33 -3.32
CA ASP A 30 2.59 16.07 -3.02
C ASP A 30 3.45 15.42 -1.93
N THR A 31 3.22 15.86 -0.72
CA THR A 31 3.53 15.08 0.46
C THR A 31 2.66 13.85 0.26
N SER A 32 3.25 12.80 -0.29
CA SER A 32 2.72 11.44 -0.20
C SER A 32 2.71 11.12 1.29
N ALA A 33 1.78 11.76 2.00
CA ALA A 33 1.43 11.39 3.35
C ALA A 33 1.13 9.90 3.26
N ASN A 34 1.80 9.10 4.06
CA ASN A 34 1.66 7.66 4.18
C ASN A 34 0.19 7.26 4.08
N ALA A 35 -0.25 7.01 2.85
CA ALA A 35 -1.64 6.68 2.60
C ALA A 35 -1.83 5.23 3.03
N THR A 36 -2.48 5.05 4.17
CA THR A 36 -2.89 3.71 4.60
C THR A 36 -3.60 3.00 3.46
N THR A 37 -3.09 1.84 3.11
CA THR A 37 -3.60 1.02 2.01
C THR A 37 -3.99 -0.36 2.54
N TYR A 38 -5.16 -0.84 2.12
CA TYR A 38 -5.61 -2.20 2.40
C TYR A 38 -5.45 -3.05 1.15
N ILE A 39 -4.70 -4.14 1.26
CA ILE A 39 -4.39 -5.05 0.15
C ILE A 39 -5.09 -6.39 0.41
N PRO A 40 -6.06 -6.79 -0.41
CA PRO A 40 -6.66 -8.10 -0.30
C PRO A 40 -5.69 -9.18 -0.77
N LEU A 41 -5.55 -10.26 0.00
CA LEU A 41 -4.75 -11.42 -0.37
C LEU A 41 -5.59 -12.41 -1.18
N ALA A 42 -6.13 -11.93 -2.30
CA ALA A 42 -7.03 -12.70 -3.18
C ALA A 42 -6.30 -13.78 -4.02
N PRO A 43 -7.01 -14.85 -4.41
CA PRO A 43 -8.36 -15.27 -4.03
C PRO A 43 -8.46 -15.77 -2.57
N PRO A 44 -9.66 -16.05 -2.04
CA PRO A 44 -9.82 -16.62 -0.70
C PRO A 44 -8.98 -17.87 -0.49
N PHE A 45 -8.50 -18.06 0.74
CA PHE A 45 -7.83 -19.29 1.14
C PHE A 45 -8.88 -20.37 1.40
N VAL A 46 -8.68 -21.55 0.86
CA VAL A 46 -9.49 -22.73 1.17
C VAL A 46 -8.52 -23.87 1.49
N VAL A 47 -8.48 -24.29 2.74
CA VAL A 47 -7.53 -25.29 3.22
C VAL A 47 -8.23 -26.35 4.07
N ASN A 48 -7.69 -27.56 4.07
CA ASN A 48 -8.03 -28.57 5.06
C ASN A 48 -7.22 -28.32 6.32
N TYR A 49 -7.84 -28.50 7.49
CA TYR A 49 -7.21 -28.33 8.78
C TYR A 49 -7.60 -29.45 9.77
N GLY A 50 -6.95 -29.50 10.93
CA GLY A 50 -7.33 -30.38 12.03
C GLY A 50 -6.73 -31.78 12.00
N GLY A 51 -5.72 -32.04 11.18
CA GLY A 51 -4.96 -33.30 11.20
C GLY A 51 -5.71 -34.49 10.61
N THR A 52 -5.44 -35.71 11.16
CA THR A 52 -6.05 -36.97 10.68
C THR A 52 -7.49 -37.11 11.18
N GLY A 53 -8.38 -37.60 10.32
CA GLY A 53 -9.78 -37.86 10.65
C GLY A 53 -10.74 -37.31 9.60
N ARG A 54 -11.94 -36.87 10.04
CA ARG A 54 -12.92 -36.26 9.15
C ARG A 54 -12.35 -34.95 8.57
N LEU A 55 -12.48 -34.79 7.25
CA LEU A 55 -12.03 -33.58 6.55
C LEU A 55 -12.80 -32.36 7.09
N LYS A 56 -12.05 -31.36 7.51
CA LYS A 56 -12.55 -30.06 7.96
C LYS A 56 -11.97 -29.01 7.03
N TYR A 57 -12.76 -28.01 6.71
CA TYR A 57 -12.37 -26.93 5.81
C TYR A 57 -12.40 -25.58 6.49
N LEU A 58 -11.37 -24.81 6.24
CA LEU A 58 -11.30 -23.40 6.60
C LEU A 58 -11.30 -22.60 5.30
N LYS A 59 -12.23 -21.64 5.20
CA LYS A 59 -12.21 -20.60 4.17
C LYS A 59 -11.92 -19.26 4.82
N ALA A 60 -10.86 -18.58 4.40
CA ALA A 60 -10.47 -17.27 4.89
C ALA A 60 -10.36 -16.25 3.76
N GLU A 61 -10.96 -15.09 3.96
CA GLU A 61 -10.76 -13.90 3.15
C GLU A 61 -9.97 -12.89 4.00
N ILE A 62 -8.81 -12.49 3.50
CA ILE A 62 -7.82 -11.74 4.28
C ILE A 62 -7.44 -10.46 3.55
N SER A 63 -7.31 -9.38 4.30
CA SER A 63 -6.64 -8.16 3.86
C SER A 63 -5.54 -7.78 4.83
N VAL A 64 -4.50 -7.17 4.30
CA VAL A 64 -3.43 -6.58 5.10
C VAL A 64 -3.46 -5.06 4.98
N ARG A 65 -3.14 -4.38 6.07
CA ARG A 65 -2.95 -2.95 6.11
C ARG A 65 -1.48 -2.61 6.03
N VAL A 66 -1.14 -1.70 5.15
CA VAL A 66 0.19 -1.13 5.01
C VAL A 66 0.10 0.39 5.05
N ASP A 67 1.03 1.03 5.75
CA ASP A 67 1.07 2.48 5.94
C ASP A 67 2.22 3.12 5.16
N ASP A 68 2.90 2.34 4.30
CA ASP A 68 4.06 2.72 3.52
C ASP A 68 3.95 2.16 2.09
N PRO A 69 4.23 2.96 1.04
CA PRO A 69 4.27 2.50 -0.35
C PRO A 69 5.27 1.36 -0.61
N ALA A 70 6.42 1.34 0.08
CA ALA A 70 7.39 0.25 -0.04
C ALA A 70 6.81 -1.08 0.49
N ALA A 71 6.11 -1.04 1.63
CA ALA A 71 5.40 -2.21 2.15
C ALA A 71 4.28 -2.68 1.21
N ALA A 72 3.56 -1.74 0.59
CA ALA A 72 2.55 -2.08 -0.40
C ALA A 72 3.16 -2.76 -1.64
N HIS A 73 4.31 -2.31 -2.08
CA HIS A 73 5.06 -2.94 -3.18
C HIS A 73 5.54 -4.34 -2.79
N ALA A 74 6.17 -4.49 -1.62
CA ALA A 74 6.68 -5.76 -1.11
C ALA A 74 5.58 -6.82 -1.01
N VAL A 75 4.42 -6.47 -0.42
CA VAL A 75 3.27 -7.39 -0.33
C VAL A 75 2.80 -7.85 -1.71
N ARG A 76 2.69 -6.94 -2.69
CA ARG A 76 2.26 -7.31 -4.04
C ARG A 76 3.30 -8.17 -4.77
N HIS A 77 4.58 -7.83 -4.62
CA HIS A 77 5.70 -8.53 -5.24
C HIS A 77 5.83 -9.96 -4.71
N HIS A 78 5.76 -10.13 -3.38
CA HIS A 78 5.90 -11.44 -2.72
C HIS A 78 4.55 -12.14 -2.50
N MET A 79 3.46 -11.69 -3.14
CA MET A 79 2.13 -12.27 -2.95
C MET A 79 2.08 -13.80 -3.07
N PRO A 80 2.71 -14.44 -4.07
CA PRO A 80 2.70 -15.90 -4.17
C PRO A 80 3.36 -16.58 -2.96
N LEU A 81 4.46 -16.03 -2.47
CA LEU A 81 5.20 -16.58 -1.33
C LEU A 81 4.43 -16.38 -0.03
N ILE A 82 3.86 -15.19 0.18
CA ILE A 82 2.98 -14.89 1.31
C ILE A 82 1.80 -15.87 1.33
N ARG A 83 1.15 -16.06 0.20
CA ARG A 83 0.01 -16.98 0.11
C ARG A 83 0.40 -18.42 0.42
N ASN A 84 1.54 -18.89 -0.09
CA ASN A 84 2.03 -20.24 0.21
C ASN A 84 2.25 -20.44 1.71
N ASN A 85 2.91 -19.50 2.39
CA ASN A 85 3.16 -19.56 3.82
C ASN A 85 1.85 -19.57 4.62
N LEU A 86 0.88 -18.73 4.25
CA LEU A 86 -0.42 -18.70 4.92
C LEU A 86 -1.24 -19.98 4.70
N VAL A 87 -1.18 -20.60 3.52
CA VAL A 87 -1.78 -21.93 3.29
C VAL A 87 -1.18 -22.96 4.25
N MET A 88 0.14 -22.99 4.38
CA MET A 88 0.84 -23.89 5.32
C MET A 88 0.48 -23.58 6.76
N LEU A 89 0.41 -22.32 7.14
CA LEU A 89 -0.01 -21.91 8.49
C LEU A 89 -1.43 -22.40 8.80
N PHE A 90 -2.40 -22.11 7.92
CA PHE A 90 -3.81 -22.47 8.17
C PHE A 90 -4.04 -23.98 8.18
N SER A 91 -3.32 -24.74 7.37
CA SER A 91 -3.43 -26.19 7.32
C SER A 91 -2.97 -26.89 8.61
N ARG A 92 -2.09 -26.26 9.40
CA ARG A 92 -1.56 -26.78 10.66
C ARG A 92 -2.43 -26.45 11.89
N GLN A 93 -3.50 -25.67 11.70
CA GLN A 93 -4.30 -25.21 12.84
C GLN A 93 -5.12 -26.34 13.47
N SER A 94 -5.33 -26.22 14.76
CA SER A 94 -6.25 -27.06 15.52
C SER A 94 -7.68 -26.49 15.42
N GLU A 95 -8.64 -27.28 15.87
CA GLU A 95 -10.03 -26.83 15.97
C GLU A 95 -10.19 -25.68 16.99
N GLU A 96 -9.44 -25.71 18.07
CA GLU A 96 -9.44 -24.67 19.09
C GLU A 96 -8.95 -23.33 18.52
N ASP A 97 -7.89 -23.36 17.71
CA ASP A 97 -7.30 -22.14 17.11
C ASP A 97 -8.25 -21.43 16.13
N VAL A 98 -9.14 -22.15 15.48
CA VAL A 98 -10.03 -21.57 14.47
C VAL A 98 -11.43 -21.29 14.99
N LYS A 99 -11.87 -21.92 16.10
CA LYS A 99 -13.22 -21.77 16.64
C LYS A 99 -13.33 -20.73 17.75
N THR A 100 -12.33 -20.64 18.62
CA THR A 100 -12.35 -19.71 19.74
C THR A 100 -11.93 -18.31 19.32
N GLN A 101 -12.42 -17.28 20.02
CA GLN A 101 -12.03 -15.90 19.73
C GLN A 101 -10.54 -15.69 19.99
N ASP A 102 -10.03 -16.22 21.09
CA ASP A 102 -8.62 -16.14 21.45
C ASP A 102 -7.73 -16.88 20.44
N GLY A 103 -8.18 -18.06 19.97
CA GLY A 103 -7.49 -18.81 18.92
C GLY A 103 -7.41 -18.02 17.61
N LYS A 104 -8.52 -17.42 17.18
CA LYS A 104 -8.55 -16.57 15.97
C LYS A 104 -7.61 -15.37 16.09
N GLU A 105 -7.54 -14.74 17.27
CA GLU A 105 -6.63 -13.61 17.49
C GLU A 105 -5.17 -14.07 17.47
N ARG A 106 -4.83 -15.20 18.12
CA ARG A 106 -3.49 -15.80 18.03
C ARG A 106 -3.13 -16.11 16.58
N LEU A 107 -4.06 -16.70 15.82
CA LEU A 107 -3.86 -17.01 14.41
C LEU A 107 -3.61 -15.75 13.56
N ARG A 108 -4.36 -14.68 13.82
CA ARG A 108 -4.17 -13.38 13.17
C ARG A 108 -2.77 -12.83 13.43
N GLN A 109 -2.34 -12.82 14.69
CA GLN A 109 -1.01 -12.33 15.09
C GLN A 109 0.11 -13.18 14.48
N THR A 110 -0.05 -14.50 14.49
CA THR A 110 0.93 -15.42 13.87
C THR A 110 1.04 -15.19 12.36
N ALA A 111 -0.10 -15.05 11.68
CA ALA A 111 -0.12 -14.76 10.26
C ALA A 111 0.57 -13.43 9.91
N LEU A 112 0.32 -12.39 10.70
CA LEU A 112 0.99 -11.10 10.55
C LEU A 112 2.51 -11.21 10.77
N ALA A 113 2.91 -11.94 11.81
CA ALA A 113 4.33 -12.16 12.11
C ALA A 113 5.05 -12.94 11.01
N GLU A 114 4.41 -13.99 10.45
CA GLU A 114 4.99 -14.76 9.33
C GLU A 114 5.14 -13.92 8.06
N ILE A 115 4.17 -13.05 7.74
CA ILE A 115 4.28 -12.13 6.59
C ILE A 115 5.44 -11.16 6.79
N ASN A 116 5.54 -10.56 7.98
CA ASN A 116 6.61 -9.61 8.29
C ASN A 116 7.99 -10.26 8.29
N ALA A 117 8.12 -11.47 8.82
CA ALA A 117 9.37 -12.23 8.78
C ALA A 117 9.79 -12.55 7.34
N LEU A 118 8.83 -12.90 6.48
CA LEU A 118 9.08 -13.16 5.06
C LEU A 118 9.57 -11.90 4.35
N ILE A 119 8.85 -10.79 4.48
CA ILE A 119 9.23 -9.51 3.85
C ILE A 119 10.61 -9.06 4.33
N ALA A 120 10.89 -9.19 5.63
CA ALA A 120 12.19 -8.83 6.18
C ALA A 120 13.33 -9.71 5.64
N ALA A 121 13.06 -10.97 5.34
CA ALA A 121 14.04 -11.87 4.74
C ALA A 121 14.32 -11.56 3.26
N GLU A 122 13.32 -11.13 2.51
CA GLU A 122 13.43 -10.86 1.08
C GLU A 122 13.90 -9.43 0.77
N ASP A 123 13.33 -8.43 1.44
CA ASP A 123 13.55 -7.01 1.15
C ASP A 123 14.37 -6.28 2.24
N GLY A 124 14.68 -6.95 3.34
CA GLY A 124 15.42 -6.37 4.46
C GLY A 124 14.54 -5.77 5.56
N ALA A 125 15.17 -5.47 6.68
CA ALA A 125 14.49 -4.91 7.86
C ALA A 125 14.00 -3.48 7.59
N GLY A 126 12.82 -3.14 8.14
CA GLY A 126 12.24 -1.80 8.06
C GLY A 126 11.00 -1.70 7.18
N ILE A 127 10.76 -2.69 6.31
CA ILE A 127 9.53 -2.80 5.52
C ILE A 127 8.60 -3.77 6.25
N ASN A 128 7.41 -3.33 6.63
CA ASN A 128 6.49 -4.19 7.37
C ASN A 128 5.02 -3.91 7.06
N VAL A 129 4.23 -4.94 7.21
CA VAL A 129 2.76 -4.89 7.24
C VAL A 129 2.32 -4.43 8.62
N ALA A 130 1.46 -3.43 8.69
CA ALA A 130 1.02 -2.85 9.94
C ALA A 130 -0.04 -3.71 10.65
N ASP A 131 -0.93 -4.35 9.89
CA ASP A 131 -1.97 -5.21 10.47
C ASP A 131 -2.53 -6.20 9.44
N LEU A 132 -3.26 -7.22 9.94
CA LEU A 132 -3.94 -8.24 9.15
C LEU A 132 -5.37 -8.41 9.65
N PHE A 133 -6.31 -8.55 8.73
CA PHE A 133 -7.73 -8.70 9.02
C PHE A 133 -8.31 -9.93 8.35
N PHE A 134 -9.05 -10.74 9.10
CA PHE A 134 -9.96 -11.72 8.54
C PHE A 134 -11.28 -11.03 8.17
N ASN A 135 -11.46 -10.71 6.89
CA ASN A 135 -12.71 -10.13 6.38
C ASN A 135 -13.86 -11.14 6.47
N ASN A 136 -13.50 -12.41 6.28
CA ASN A 136 -14.41 -13.54 6.43
C ASN A 136 -13.62 -14.78 6.86
N LEU A 137 -14.16 -15.53 7.83
CA LEU A 137 -13.57 -16.79 8.28
C LEU A 137 -14.69 -17.82 8.51
N ILE A 138 -14.79 -18.78 7.61
CA ILE A 138 -15.81 -19.84 7.63
C ILE A 138 -15.13 -21.15 7.97
N ILE A 139 -15.69 -21.85 8.97
CA ILE A 139 -15.22 -23.14 9.44
C ILE A 139 -16.32 -24.16 9.13
N GLN A 140 -15.98 -25.19 8.34
CA GLN A 140 -16.86 -26.31 8.01
C GLN A 140 -16.30 -27.62 8.56
N GLN A 141 -17.20 -28.48 9.07
CA GLN A 141 -16.88 -29.78 9.66
C GLN A 141 -17.54 -30.90 8.90
#